data_a81085aba45c17c5f73d5124651cf55c
#
_entry.id   a81085aba45c17c5f73d5124651cf55c
#
_cell.length_a   1.000
_cell.length_b   1.000
_cell.length_c   1.000
_cell.angle_alpha   90.00
_cell.angle_beta   90.00
_cell.angle_gamma   90.00
#
_symmetry.space_group_name_H-M   'P 1'
#
loop_
_entity.id
_entity.type
_entity.pdbx_description
1 polymer ?
#
loop_
_entity_poly.entity_id
_entity_poly.type
_entity_poly.pdbx_seq_one_letter_code
_entity_poly.pdbx_strand_id
1 'polypeptide(L)'
;IITGPPGVGKTEFARALGKLYLSMGVLRNNKFVKVTRADLVAKYLGQTAIKTKETINRCRGGVMFIDEVYSLGNKEQRDSFSKEAIDTLNEHLTEMKNDFICIVAGYEEDVKSCFFAFNKGLQSRFPIRFQMEGYDYKDLFKILKQKIDNTKWTLDEKITELFFKDKMDQFEYYGRDIENLITLVKRCHSRRVFTLSKSKKTKITMEDLKNGSKLFFDSNKEKEKFKYDSIYI
;
A
#
# COMPACT_ATOMS: atom_id res chain seq x y z
N ILE A 1 -5.82 0.50 -12.99
CA ILE A 1 -5.37 1.62 -12.14
C ILE A 1 -6.08 1.53 -10.80
N ILE A 2 -5.35 1.72 -9.71
CA ILE A 2 -5.92 1.81 -8.36
C ILE A 2 -5.46 3.14 -7.74
N THR A 3 -6.41 4.04 -7.50
CA THR A 3 -6.14 5.33 -6.87
C THR A 3 -6.80 5.43 -5.49
N GLY A 4 -6.30 6.30 -4.64
CA GLY A 4 -6.85 6.56 -3.31
C GLY A 4 -5.81 7.02 -2.30
N PRO A 5 -6.23 7.42 -1.09
CA PRO A 5 -5.35 7.92 -0.06
C PRO A 5 -4.34 6.87 0.44
N PRO A 6 -3.30 7.27 1.18
CA PRO A 6 -2.34 6.33 1.74
C PRO A 6 -2.99 5.43 2.79
N GLY A 7 -2.55 4.18 2.88
CA GLY A 7 -3.03 3.25 3.91
C GLY A 7 -4.39 2.58 3.68
N VAL A 8 -5.09 2.88 2.56
CA VAL A 8 -6.39 2.24 2.22
C VAL A 8 -6.26 0.83 1.64
N GLY A 9 -5.05 0.25 1.56
CA GLY A 9 -4.87 -1.12 1.12
C GLY A 9 -4.78 -1.33 -0.39
N LYS A 10 -4.35 -0.35 -1.19
CA LYS A 10 -4.17 -0.47 -2.65
C LYS A 10 -3.39 -1.72 -3.05
N THR A 11 -2.30 -2.02 -2.35
CA THR A 11 -1.48 -3.21 -2.60
C THR A 11 -2.23 -4.52 -2.31
N GLU A 12 -3.00 -4.58 -1.22
CA GLU A 12 -3.79 -5.77 -0.86
C GLU A 12 -4.93 -5.98 -1.86
N PHE A 13 -5.58 -4.89 -2.31
CA PHE A 13 -6.59 -4.96 -3.35
C PHE A 13 -6.00 -5.46 -4.68
N ALA A 14 -4.81 -4.98 -5.07
CA ALA A 14 -4.11 -5.48 -6.26
C ALA A 14 -3.78 -6.98 -6.16
N ARG A 15 -3.38 -7.47 -4.97
CA ARG A 15 -3.17 -8.91 -4.72
C ARG A 15 -4.45 -9.72 -4.85
N ALA A 16 -5.56 -9.20 -4.30
CA ALA A 16 -6.86 -9.84 -4.41
C ALA A 16 -7.33 -9.93 -5.86
N LEU A 17 -7.16 -8.87 -6.64
CA LEU A 17 -7.42 -8.87 -8.09
C LEU A 17 -6.56 -9.91 -8.83
N GLY A 18 -5.28 -10.01 -8.51
CA GLY A 18 -4.39 -11.00 -9.11
C GLY A 18 -4.86 -12.43 -8.85
N LYS A 19 -5.29 -12.74 -7.62
CA LYS A 19 -5.87 -14.05 -7.27
C LYS A 19 -7.18 -14.31 -8.02
N LEU A 20 -8.03 -13.30 -8.14
CA LEU A 20 -9.28 -13.39 -8.89
C LEU A 20 -9.02 -13.71 -10.36
N TYR A 21 -8.12 -12.97 -11.02
CA TYR A 21 -7.77 -13.22 -12.42
C TYR A 21 -7.10 -14.59 -12.64
N LEU A 22 -6.34 -15.07 -11.66
CA LEU A 22 -5.82 -16.44 -11.71
C LEU A 22 -6.95 -17.48 -11.63
N SER A 23 -7.92 -17.30 -10.71
CA SER A 23 -9.06 -18.21 -10.57
C SER A 23 -9.98 -18.23 -11.80
N MET A 24 -10.02 -17.11 -12.56
CA MET A 24 -10.75 -17.00 -13.83
C MET A 24 -9.96 -17.54 -15.02
N GLY A 25 -8.75 -18.04 -14.83
CA GLY A 25 -7.90 -18.56 -15.91
C GLY A 25 -7.26 -17.48 -16.81
N VAL A 26 -7.36 -16.20 -16.43
CA VAL A 26 -6.75 -15.09 -17.17
C VAL A 26 -5.23 -15.06 -16.95
N LEU A 27 -4.77 -15.38 -15.74
CA LEU A 27 -3.36 -15.51 -15.41
C LEU A 27 -2.95 -16.99 -15.36
N ARG A 28 -1.67 -17.25 -15.68
CA ARG A 28 -1.10 -18.60 -15.69
C ARG A 28 -0.51 -19.05 -14.35
N ASN A 29 -0.14 -18.09 -13.51
CA ASN A 29 0.47 -18.36 -12.21
C ASN A 29 0.12 -17.28 -11.17
N ASN A 30 0.33 -17.59 -9.88
CA ASN A 30 0.05 -16.68 -8.76
C ASN A 30 1.24 -15.72 -8.49
N LYS A 31 1.97 -15.33 -9.52
CA LYS A 31 3.10 -14.44 -9.37
C LYS A 31 2.63 -13.00 -9.22
N PHE A 32 3.07 -12.33 -8.17
CA PHE A 32 2.81 -10.93 -7.90
C PHE A 32 4.15 -10.21 -7.68
N VAL A 33 4.57 -9.42 -8.64
CA VAL A 33 5.84 -8.70 -8.59
C VAL A 33 5.57 -7.23 -8.28
N LYS A 34 5.97 -6.79 -7.08
CA LYS A 34 5.96 -5.37 -6.75
C LYS A 34 7.18 -4.72 -7.41
N VAL A 35 6.92 -3.71 -8.23
CA VAL A 35 7.92 -2.99 -9.02
C VAL A 35 7.98 -1.55 -8.55
N THR A 36 9.18 -1.03 -8.38
CA THR A 36 9.48 0.35 -8.02
C THR A 36 10.23 1.05 -9.14
N ARG A 37 10.42 2.37 -9.06
CA ARG A 37 11.29 3.11 -9.98
C ARG A 37 12.67 2.47 -10.11
N ALA A 38 13.27 2.03 -8.99
CA ALA A 38 14.59 1.43 -8.98
C ALA A 38 14.69 0.11 -9.76
N ASP A 39 13.57 -0.58 -9.96
CA ASP A 39 13.51 -1.81 -10.76
C ASP A 39 13.43 -1.54 -12.25
N LEU A 40 13.00 -0.36 -12.66
CA LEU A 40 12.78 0.03 -14.07
C LEU A 40 13.91 0.91 -14.59
N VAL A 41 14.29 1.93 -13.83
CA VAL A 41 15.27 2.92 -14.24
C VAL A 41 16.68 2.44 -13.92
N ALA A 42 17.59 2.52 -14.90
CA ALA A 42 19.00 2.21 -14.72
C ALA A 42 19.83 3.45 -14.31
N LYS A 43 21.09 3.22 -13.98
CA LYS A 43 22.04 4.28 -13.58
C LYS A 43 22.74 4.94 -14.79
N TYR A 44 22.82 4.24 -15.91
CA TYR A 44 23.57 4.67 -17.07
C TYR A 44 22.65 4.79 -18.31
N LEU A 45 23.01 5.69 -19.22
CA LEU A 45 22.30 5.87 -20.49
C LEU A 45 22.26 4.57 -21.31
N GLY A 46 21.13 4.31 -21.98
CA GLY A 46 20.93 3.14 -22.84
C GLY A 46 20.65 1.82 -22.08
N GLN A 47 20.63 1.81 -20.76
CA GLN A 47 20.39 0.59 -19.96
C GLN A 47 18.97 0.52 -19.39
N THR A 48 18.23 1.62 -19.41
CA THR A 48 16.87 1.67 -18.82
C THR A 48 15.89 0.81 -19.58
N ALA A 49 15.89 0.85 -20.91
CA ALA A 49 15.02 0.00 -21.73
C ALA A 49 15.27 -1.49 -21.48
N ILE A 50 16.55 -1.90 -21.43
CA ILE A 50 16.95 -3.30 -21.14
C ILE A 50 16.42 -3.73 -19.80
N LYS A 51 16.69 -2.94 -18.74
CA LYS A 51 16.28 -3.24 -17.37
C LYS A 51 14.76 -3.30 -17.23
N THR A 52 14.04 -2.37 -17.86
CA THR A 52 12.58 -2.34 -17.90
C THR A 52 12.03 -3.61 -18.55
N LYS A 53 12.57 -4.02 -19.71
CA LYS A 53 12.21 -5.25 -20.40
C LYS A 53 12.44 -6.51 -19.56
N GLU A 54 13.58 -6.60 -18.90
CA GLU A 54 13.89 -7.72 -17.98
C GLU A 54 12.89 -7.78 -16.82
N THR A 55 12.53 -6.62 -16.26
CA THR A 55 11.54 -6.54 -15.17
C THR A 55 10.16 -6.97 -15.65
N ILE A 56 9.72 -6.55 -16.84
CA ILE A 56 8.47 -7.00 -17.46
C ILE A 56 8.49 -8.51 -17.68
N ASN A 57 9.57 -9.06 -18.23
CA ASN A 57 9.72 -10.50 -18.44
C ASN A 57 9.61 -11.31 -17.13
N ARG A 58 10.13 -10.78 -16.02
CA ARG A 58 9.93 -11.39 -14.69
C ARG A 58 8.46 -11.47 -14.27
N CYS A 59 7.59 -10.62 -14.81
CA CYS A 59 6.17 -10.57 -14.47
C CYS A 59 5.29 -11.51 -15.31
N ARG A 60 5.83 -12.15 -16.33
CA ARG A 60 5.06 -13.02 -17.25
C ARG A 60 4.25 -14.08 -16.51
N GLY A 61 3.02 -14.24 -16.94
CA GLY A 61 2.04 -15.19 -16.38
C GLY A 61 1.33 -14.69 -15.13
N GLY A 62 1.75 -13.57 -14.54
CA GLY A 62 1.25 -13.03 -13.28
C GLY A 62 0.92 -11.56 -13.31
N VAL A 63 1.08 -10.88 -12.17
CA VAL A 63 0.81 -9.46 -11.99
C VAL A 63 2.11 -8.69 -11.82
N MET A 64 2.26 -7.62 -12.62
CA MET A 64 3.19 -6.53 -12.40
C MET A 64 2.47 -5.42 -11.65
N PHE A 65 2.87 -5.14 -10.42
CA PHE A 65 2.28 -4.09 -9.60
C PHE A 65 3.27 -2.96 -9.39
N ILE A 66 2.97 -1.79 -9.94
CA ILE A 66 3.79 -0.58 -9.78
C ILE A 66 3.11 0.30 -8.73
N ASP A 67 3.71 0.35 -7.55
CA ASP A 67 3.25 1.21 -6.46
C ASP A 67 3.88 2.60 -6.59
N GLU A 68 3.14 3.62 -6.18
CA GLU A 68 3.60 5.01 -6.27
C GLU A 68 4.13 5.36 -7.68
N VAL A 69 3.34 4.99 -8.71
CA VAL A 69 3.74 5.08 -10.11
C VAL A 69 4.17 6.49 -10.53
N TYR A 70 3.72 7.50 -9.82
CA TYR A 70 4.16 8.89 -10.01
C TYR A 70 5.67 9.10 -9.77
N SER A 71 6.32 8.21 -9.04
CA SER A 71 7.78 8.24 -8.85
C SER A 71 8.55 7.94 -10.15
N LEU A 72 7.89 7.33 -11.15
CA LEU A 72 8.45 7.12 -12.50
C LEU A 72 8.48 8.38 -13.34
N GLY A 73 7.89 9.48 -12.88
CA GLY A 73 7.87 10.73 -13.61
C GLY A 73 8.00 11.94 -12.69
N ASN A 74 8.17 13.10 -13.28
CA ASN A 74 8.07 14.39 -12.60
C ASN A 74 7.14 15.30 -13.40
N LYS A 75 6.58 16.31 -12.72
CA LYS A 75 5.68 17.28 -13.36
C LYS A 75 6.38 18.08 -14.49
N GLU A 76 7.70 18.21 -14.41
CA GLU A 76 8.50 18.94 -15.39
C GLU A 76 8.86 18.09 -16.63
N GLN A 77 8.62 16.78 -16.63
CA GLN A 77 8.90 15.83 -17.70
C GLN A 77 10.36 15.85 -18.21
N ARG A 78 11.30 16.28 -17.36
CA ARG A 78 12.73 16.46 -17.72
C ARG A 78 13.58 15.21 -17.51
N ASP A 79 13.01 14.16 -16.92
CA ASP A 79 13.74 12.92 -16.63
C ASP A 79 13.71 11.99 -17.84
N SER A 80 14.76 12.00 -18.64
CA SER A 80 14.90 11.18 -19.85
C SER A 80 14.92 9.67 -19.52
N PHE A 81 15.47 9.27 -18.38
CA PHE A 81 15.48 7.85 -17.97
C PHE A 81 14.08 7.35 -17.64
N SER A 82 13.31 8.15 -16.92
CA SER A 82 11.90 7.82 -16.64
C SER A 82 11.07 7.75 -17.90
N LYS A 83 11.30 8.67 -18.85
CA LYS A 83 10.63 8.64 -20.14
C LYS A 83 10.96 7.36 -20.91
N GLU A 84 12.23 6.96 -21.00
CA GLU A 84 12.66 5.71 -21.64
C GLU A 84 11.99 4.48 -20.97
N ALA A 85 11.90 4.44 -19.63
CA ALA A 85 11.22 3.36 -18.92
C ALA A 85 9.71 3.30 -19.24
N ILE A 86 9.02 4.46 -19.25
CA ILE A 86 7.59 4.57 -19.54
C ILE A 86 7.29 4.20 -20.99
N ASP A 87 8.10 4.65 -21.94
CA ASP A 87 7.94 4.34 -23.36
C ASP A 87 8.14 2.83 -23.61
N THR A 88 9.18 2.22 -23.01
CA THR A 88 9.41 0.77 -23.06
C THR A 88 8.24 -0.01 -22.43
N LEU A 89 7.72 0.45 -21.30
CA LEU A 89 6.55 -0.16 -20.66
C LEU A 89 5.33 -0.09 -21.60
N ASN A 90 5.08 1.06 -22.21
CA ASN A 90 3.96 1.29 -23.11
C ASN A 90 4.00 0.36 -24.35
N GLU A 91 5.19 0.16 -24.91
CA GLU A 91 5.43 -0.78 -26.04
C GLU A 91 5.06 -2.22 -25.61
N HIS A 92 5.63 -2.69 -24.53
CA HIS A 92 5.44 -4.08 -24.07
C HIS A 92 4.02 -4.36 -23.53
N LEU A 93 3.31 -3.35 -23.00
CA LEU A 93 1.89 -3.50 -22.65
C LEU A 93 1.02 -3.81 -23.88
N THR A 94 1.45 -3.39 -25.06
CA THR A 94 0.77 -3.70 -26.34
C THR A 94 1.16 -5.08 -26.86
N GLU A 95 2.46 -5.37 -26.91
CA GLU A 95 2.99 -6.61 -27.48
C GLU A 95 2.65 -7.84 -26.61
N MET A 96 2.68 -7.67 -25.29
CA MET A 96 2.53 -8.75 -24.32
C MET A 96 1.18 -8.71 -23.58
N LYS A 97 0.14 -8.14 -24.17
CA LYS A 97 -1.17 -7.89 -23.55
C LYS A 97 -1.85 -9.12 -22.92
N ASN A 98 -1.49 -10.32 -23.36
CA ASN A 98 -2.05 -11.60 -22.88
C ASN A 98 -1.09 -12.35 -21.94
N ASP A 99 0.10 -11.79 -21.68
CA ASP A 99 1.14 -12.49 -20.94
C ASP A 99 1.19 -12.12 -19.46
N PHE A 100 0.71 -10.93 -19.09
CA PHE A 100 0.68 -10.47 -17.70
C PHE A 100 -0.36 -9.34 -17.53
N ILE A 101 -0.72 -9.06 -16.28
CA ILE A 101 -1.56 -7.91 -15.94
C ILE A 101 -0.69 -6.85 -15.27
N CYS A 102 -0.71 -5.64 -15.81
CA CYS A 102 -0.07 -4.48 -15.19
C CYS A 102 -1.08 -3.70 -14.36
N ILE A 103 -0.79 -3.53 -13.08
CA ILE A 103 -1.58 -2.73 -12.15
C ILE A 103 -0.71 -1.58 -11.66
N VAL A 104 -1.17 -0.35 -11.84
CA VAL A 104 -0.49 0.86 -11.32
C VAL A 104 -1.30 1.45 -10.18
N ALA A 105 -0.62 1.92 -9.14
CA ALA A 105 -1.24 2.53 -7.97
C ALA A 105 -0.59 3.86 -7.60
N GLY A 106 -1.39 4.79 -7.07
CA GLY A 106 -0.92 6.11 -6.63
C GLY A 106 -2.04 7.03 -6.20
N TYR A 107 -1.70 8.31 -6.02
CA TYR A 107 -2.68 9.38 -5.87
C TYR A 107 -3.21 9.78 -7.24
N GLU A 108 -4.50 10.08 -7.34
CA GLU A 108 -5.16 10.30 -8.64
C GLU A 108 -4.52 11.44 -9.44
N GLU A 109 -4.30 12.59 -8.80
CA GLU A 109 -3.70 13.77 -9.44
C GLU A 109 -2.26 13.50 -9.90
N ASP A 110 -1.47 12.79 -9.07
CA ASP A 110 -0.08 12.49 -9.39
C ASP A 110 0.03 11.43 -10.49
N VAL A 111 -0.85 10.43 -10.51
CA VAL A 111 -0.93 9.46 -11.61
C VAL A 111 -1.22 10.16 -12.93
N LYS A 112 -2.15 11.13 -12.95
CA LYS A 112 -2.48 11.91 -14.14
C LYS A 112 -1.32 12.79 -14.59
N SER A 113 -0.74 13.56 -13.67
CA SER A 113 0.26 14.59 -13.98
C SER A 113 1.70 14.06 -14.17
N CYS A 114 2.06 12.96 -13.48
CA CYS A 114 3.43 12.44 -13.50
C CYS A 114 3.59 11.14 -14.30
N PHE A 115 2.53 10.37 -14.56
CA PHE A 115 2.63 9.11 -15.29
C PHE A 115 1.99 9.20 -16.67
N PHE A 116 0.72 9.56 -16.77
CA PHE A 116 0.04 9.64 -18.06
C PHE A 116 0.46 10.84 -18.92
N ALA A 117 0.97 11.89 -18.30
CA ALA A 117 1.44 13.06 -19.04
C ALA A 117 2.67 12.78 -19.93
N PHE A 118 3.47 11.76 -19.60
CA PHE A 118 4.64 11.35 -20.40
C PHE A 118 4.28 10.74 -21.75
N ASN A 119 3.16 10.00 -21.82
CA ASN A 119 2.74 9.34 -23.05
C ASN A 119 1.21 9.27 -23.14
N LYS A 120 0.63 10.01 -24.10
CA LYS A 120 -0.83 10.08 -24.30
C LYS A 120 -1.45 8.70 -24.62
N GLY A 121 -0.69 7.82 -25.29
CA GLY A 121 -1.12 6.47 -25.61
C GLY A 121 -1.19 5.53 -24.40
N LEU A 122 -0.48 5.86 -23.32
CA LEU A 122 -0.43 5.01 -22.13
C LEU A 122 -1.80 4.91 -21.43
N GLN A 123 -2.58 5.99 -21.42
CA GLN A 123 -3.88 6.01 -20.78
C GLN A 123 -4.87 4.99 -21.36
N SER A 124 -4.81 4.75 -22.67
CA SER A 124 -5.67 3.78 -23.35
C SER A 124 -5.36 2.32 -23.01
N ARG A 125 -4.16 2.03 -22.49
CA ARG A 125 -3.73 0.70 -22.04
C ARG A 125 -4.20 0.36 -20.63
N PHE A 126 -4.71 1.36 -19.91
CA PHE A 126 -5.25 1.20 -18.55
C PHE A 126 -6.75 1.58 -18.51
N PRO A 127 -7.63 0.80 -19.15
CA PRO A 127 -9.07 1.13 -19.23
C PRO A 127 -9.80 0.92 -17.90
N ILE A 128 -9.30 0.03 -17.04
CA ILE A 128 -9.95 -0.32 -15.78
C ILE A 128 -9.40 0.56 -14.66
N ARG A 129 -10.29 1.23 -13.95
CA ARG A 129 -9.95 2.16 -12.87
C ARG A 129 -10.76 1.85 -11.62
N PHE A 130 -10.08 1.78 -10.49
CA PHE A 130 -10.66 1.67 -9.17
C PHE A 130 -10.22 2.85 -8.34
N GLN A 131 -11.18 3.57 -7.79
CA GLN A 131 -10.93 4.63 -6.81
C GLN A 131 -11.30 4.08 -5.44
N MET A 132 -10.32 4.03 -4.55
CA MET A 132 -10.51 3.59 -3.17
C MET A 132 -10.72 4.84 -2.31
N GLU A 133 -11.78 4.80 -1.52
CA GLU A 133 -12.10 5.84 -0.55
C GLU A 133 -11.41 5.55 0.79
N GLY A 134 -11.45 6.54 1.69
CA GLY A 134 -11.03 6.35 3.07
C GLY A 134 -11.97 5.40 3.83
N TYR A 135 -11.52 4.91 4.96
CA TYR A 135 -12.29 4.00 5.81
C TYR A 135 -13.04 4.75 6.90
N ASP A 136 -14.18 4.21 7.30
CA ASP A 136 -14.90 4.65 8.49
C ASP A 136 -14.41 3.92 9.75
N TYR A 137 -14.96 4.28 10.91
CA TYR A 137 -14.57 3.68 12.18
C TYR A 137 -14.89 2.17 12.28
N LYS A 138 -15.93 1.69 11.56
CA LYS A 138 -16.28 0.27 11.51
C LYS A 138 -15.26 -0.51 10.68
N ASP A 139 -14.78 0.08 9.61
CA ASP A 139 -13.77 -0.54 8.76
C ASP A 139 -12.41 -0.61 9.47
N LEU A 140 -12.02 0.43 10.22
CA LEU A 140 -10.83 0.37 11.07
C LEU A 140 -10.90 -0.76 12.09
N PHE A 141 -12.07 -0.96 12.70
CA PHE A 141 -12.27 -2.08 13.62
C PHE A 141 -12.18 -3.44 12.91
N LYS A 142 -12.79 -3.59 11.72
CA LYS A 142 -12.69 -4.81 10.92
C LYS A 142 -11.23 -5.12 10.56
N ILE A 143 -10.46 -4.09 10.17
CA ILE A 143 -9.02 -4.23 9.87
C ILE A 143 -8.26 -4.68 11.12
N LEU A 144 -8.50 -4.04 12.28
CA LEU A 144 -7.90 -4.45 13.55
C LEU A 144 -8.20 -5.92 13.84
N LYS A 145 -9.47 -6.31 13.80
CA LYS A 145 -9.92 -7.68 14.08
C LYS A 145 -9.27 -8.67 13.12
N GLN A 146 -9.34 -8.44 11.82
CA GLN A 146 -8.74 -9.32 10.81
C GLN A 146 -7.23 -9.50 11.02
N LYS A 147 -6.50 -8.41 11.35
CA LYS A 147 -5.05 -8.49 11.59
C LYS A 147 -4.70 -9.25 12.87
N ILE A 148 -5.55 -9.19 13.89
CA ILE A 148 -5.38 -9.97 15.12
C ILE A 148 -5.75 -11.43 14.88
N ASP A 149 -6.88 -11.71 14.22
CA ASP A 149 -7.36 -13.07 13.92
C ASP A 149 -6.38 -13.85 13.03
N ASN A 150 -5.63 -13.16 12.16
CA ASN A 150 -4.53 -13.75 11.37
C ASN A 150 -3.31 -14.16 12.22
N THR A 151 -3.35 -13.89 13.51
CA THR A 151 -2.34 -14.31 14.49
C THR A 151 -2.95 -15.35 15.44
N LYS A 152 -2.17 -15.82 16.42
CA LYS A 152 -2.69 -16.69 17.50
C LYS A 152 -3.30 -15.87 18.66
N TRP A 153 -3.63 -14.61 18.42
CA TRP A 153 -4.13 -13.71 19.45
C TRP A 153 -5.63 -13.46 19.27
N THR A 154 -6.30 -13.11 20.35
CA THR A 154 -7.74 -12.81 20.39
C THR A 154 -7.99 -11.44 20.99
N LEU A 155 -9.07 -10.80 20.58
CA LEU A 155 -9.54 -9.56 21.18
C LEU A 155 -10.54 -9.84 22.32
N ASP A 156 -10.53 -9.00 23.34
CA ASP A 156 -11.59 -8.98 24.34
C ASP A 156 -12.91 -8.53 23.70
N GLU A 157 -14.03 -9.20 24.05
CA GLU A 157 -15.37 -8.90 23.53
C GLU A 157 -15.84 -7.48 23.83
N LYS A 158 -15.25 -6.83 24.85
CA LYS A 158 -15.51 -5.43 25.19
C LYS A 158 -14.95 -4.45 24.15
N ILE A 159 -14.03 -4.88 23.27
CA ILE A 159 -13.47 -4.07 22.20
C ILE A 159 -14.42 -4.11 21.03
N THR A 160 -15.08 -2.99 20.76
CA THR A 160 -16.04 -2.80 19.67
C THR A 160 -15.61 -1.67 18.75
N GLU A 161 -16.28 -1.54 17.60
CA GLU A 161 -16.05 -0.45 16.65
C GLU A 161 -16.22 0.94 17.25
N LEU A 162 -17.03 1.07 18.32
CA LEU A 162 -17.25 2.36 19.01
C LEU A 162 -15.97 2.95 19.59
N PHE A 163 -14.94 2.11 19.85
CA PHE A 163 -13.64 2.60 20.29
C PHE A 163 -13.00 3.59 19.32
N PHE A 164 -13.25 3.42 18.01
CA PHE A 164 -12.67 4.25 16.95
C PHE A 164 -13.53 5.47 16.62
N LYS A 165 -14.84 5.47 16.94
CA LYS A 165 -15.81 6.46 16.48
C LYS A 165 -15.38 7.91 16.74
N ASP A 166 -14.95 8.20 17.97
CA ASP A 166 -14.59 9.56 18.38
C ASP A 166 -13.09 9.87 18.16
N LYS A 167 -12.38 9.02 17.44
CA LYS A 167 -10.92 9.09 17.24
C LYS A 167 -10.49 9.01 15.78
N MET A 168 -11.44 9.12 14.86
CA MET A 168 -11.16 8.99 13.41
C MET A 168 -10.08 9.95 12.93
N ASP A 169 -10.07 11.18 13.45
CA ASP A 169 -9.09 12.22 13.09
C ASP A 169 -7.63 11.84 13.46
N GLN A 170 -7.46 10.82 14.31
CA GLN A 170 -6.14 10.32 14.70
C GLN A 170 -5.61 9.21 13.79
N PHE A 171 -6.40 8.77 12.79
CA PHE A 171 -6.07 7.67 11.88
C PHE A 171 -5.99 8.16 10.42
N GLU A 172 -5.06 9.09 10.17
CA GLU A 172 -4.85 9.72 8.84
C GLU A 172 -4.48 8.70 7.76
N TYR A 173 -3.73 7.66 8.14
CA TYR A 173 -3.23 6.62 7.23
C TYR A 173 -3.94 5.27 7.41
N TYR A 174 -5.17 5.27 7.92
CA TYR A 174 -6.08 4.13 7.99
C TYR A 174 -5.44 2.80 8.40
N GLY A 175 -5.34 1.85 7.46
CA GLY A 175 -4.80 0.51 7.71
C GLY A 175 -3.34 0.50 8.18
N ARG A 176 -2.51 1.46 7.73
CA ARG A 176 -1.13 1.63 8.21
C ARG A 176 -1.11 2.05 9.67
N ASP A 177 -2.01 2.94 10.06
CA ASP A 177 -2.13 3.39 11.44
C ASP A 177 -2.64 2.28 12.36
N ILE A 178 -3.55 1.42 11.87
CA ILE A 178 -3.96 0.23 12.61
C ILE A 178 -2.77 -0.74 12.81
N GLU A 179 -1.88 -0.91 11.85
CA GLU A 179 -0.65 -1.72 12.02
C GLU A 179 0.28 -1.15 13.11
N ASN A 180 0.48 0.18 13.07
CA ASN A 180 1.27 0.88 14.08
C ASN A 180 0.61 0.75 15.46
N LEU A 181 -0.70 0.95 15.55
CA LEU A 181 -1.46 0.76 16.78
C LEU A 181 -1.31 -0.66 17.34
N ILE A 182 -1.49 -1.68 16.50
CA ILE A 182 -1.33 -3.10 16.90
C ILE A 182 0.06 -3.34 17.49
N THR A 183 1.10 -2.76 16.90
CA THR A 183 2.47 -2.89 17.40
C THR A 183 2.62 -2.32 18.81
N LEU A 184 2.05 -1.15 19.07
CA LEU A 184 2.09 -0.51 20.39
C LEU A 184 1.19 -1.24 21.41
N VAL A 185 0.02 -1.71 20.99
CA VAL A 185 -0.87 -2.53 21.82
C VAL A 185 -0.17 -3.83 22.25
N LYS A 186 0.51 -4.50 21.33
CA LYS A 186 1.31 -5.71 21.65
C LYS A 186 2.43 -5.42 22.64
N ARG A 187 3.06 -4.26 22.54
CA ARG A 187 4.07 -3.82 23.51
C ARG A 187 3.48 -3.62 24.92
N CYS A 188 2.32 -2.96 25.03
CA CYS A 188 1.61 -2.78 26.31
C CYS A 188 1.15 -4.13 26.87
N HIS A 189 0.55 -4.96 26.04
CA HIS A 189 0.12 -6.30 26.37
C HIS A 189 1.29 -7.15 26.91
N SER A 190 2.43 -7.17 26.24
CA SER A 190 3.60 -7.95 26.68
C SER A 190 4.05 -7.58 28.09
N ARG A 191 4.02 -6.30 28.45
CA ARG A 191 4.35 -5.83 29.82
C ARG A 191 3.36 -6.34 30.85
N ARG A 192 2.05 -6.28 30.53
CA ARG A 192 0.98 -6.72 31.44
C ARG A 192 1.03 -8.22 31.69
N VAL A 193 1.28 -9.04 30.67
CA VAL A 193 1.21 -10.49 30.76
C VAL A 193 2.53 -11.17 31.10
N PHE A 194 3.59 -10.40 31.36
CA PHE A 194 4.93 -10.94 31.58
C PHE A 194 4.95 -12.02 32.67
N THR A 195 4.22 -11.79 33.76
CA THR A 195 4.13 -12.69 34.93
C THR A 195 2.98 -13.71 34.86
N LEU A 196 2.14 -13.67 33.82
CA LEU A 196 0.96 -14.51 33.70
C LEU A 196 1.27 -15.89 33.05
N SER A 197 0.36 -16.86 33.25
CA SER A 197 0.41 -18.18 32.62
C SER A 197 0.25 -18.08 31.10
N LYS A 198 0.79 -19.06 30.35
CA LYS A 198 0.76 -19.09 28.87
C LYS A 198 -0.64 -18.91 28.27
N SER A 199 -1.68 -19.50 28.88
CA SER A 199 -3.06 -19.44 28.39
C SER A 199 -3.67 -18.03 28.41
N LYS A 200 -3.14 -17.12 29.25
CA LYS A 200 -3.62 -15.74 29.36
C LYS A 200 -2.79 -14.75 28.50
N LYS A 201 -1.75 -15.23 27.81
CA LYS A 201 -0.80 -14.38 27.07
C LYS A 201 -1.25 -14.04 25.67
N THR A 202 -2.38 -14.52 25.20
CA THR A 202 -2.85 -14.31 23.80
C THR A 202 -4.08 -13.40 23.69
N LYS A 203 -4.68 -12.98 24.83
CA LYS A 203 -5.89 -12.15 24.82
C LYS A 203 -5.54 -10.68 25.05
N ILE A 204 -5.75 -9.86 24.01
CA ILE A 204 -5.64 -8.39 24.08
C ILE A 204 -6.87 -7.85 24.80
N THR A 205 -6.66 -7.08 25.85
CA THR A 205 -7.74 -6.47 26.66
C THR A 205 -8.01 -5.02 26.23
N MET A 206 -9.13 -4.48 26.68
CA MET A 206 -9.46 -3.06 26.48
C MET A 206 -8.40 -2.14 27.11
N GLU A 207 -7.77 -2.55 28.21
CA GLU A 207 -6.69 -1.80 28.86
C GLU A 207 -5.45 -1.74 27.96
N ASP A 208 -5.05 -2.88 27.36
CA ASP A 208 -3.93 -2.94 26.42
C ASP A 208 -4.18 -2.00 25.23
N LEU A 209 -5.42 -2.00 24.71
CA LEU A 209 -5.82 -1.14 23.59
C LEU A 209 -5.77 0.35 23.98
N LYS A 210 -6.30 0.73 25.15
CA LYS A 210 -6.26 2.11 25.64
C LYS A 210 -4.82 2.60 25.84
N ASN A 211 -3.96 1.80 26.47
CA ASN A 211 -2.57 2.16 26.71
C ASN A 211 -1.78 2.24 25.39
N GLY A 212 -1.98 1.30 24.46
CA GLY A 212 -1.37 1.32 23.15
C GLY A 212 -1.81 2.52 22.32
N SER A 213 -3.09 2.87 22.36
CA SER A 213 -3.65 4.04 21.68
C SER A 213 -3.10 5.36 22.23
N LYS A 214 -2.93 5.47 23.54
CA LYS A 214 -2.28 6.65 24.12
C LYS A 214 -0.88 6.85 23.57
N LEU A 215 -0.07 5.79 23.56
CA LEU A 215 1.28 5.86 22.97
C LEU A 215 1.26 6.22 21.49
N PHE A 216 0.30 5.69 20.74
CA PHE A 216 0.14 5.99 19.32
C PHE A 216 -0.19 7.47 19.08
N PHE A 217 -1.17 8.01 19.80
CA PHE A 217 -1.58 9.41 19.65
C PHE A 217 -0.50 10.39 20.12
N ASP A 218 0.20 10.07 21.22
CA ASP A 218 1.31 10.91 21.72
C ASP A 218 2.45 10.94 20.68
N SER A 219 2.79 9.79 20.06
CA SER A 219 3.82 9.74 19.01
C SER A 219 3.44 10.53 17.75
N ASN A 220 2.17 10.59 17.40
CA ASN A 220 1.70 11.36 16.25
C ASN A 220 1.79 12.88 16.53
N LYS A 221 1.41 13.32 17.73
CA LYS A 221 1.54 14.73 18.13
C LYS A 221 3.00 15.21 18.13
N GLU A 222 3.94 14.36 18.56
CA GLU A 222 5.36 14.69 18.48
C GLU A 222 5.84 14.86 17.04
N LYS A 223 5.43 13.96 16.13
CA LYS A 223 5.76 14.07 14.70
C LYS A 223 5.22 15.35 14.06
N GLU A 224 4.00 15.75 14.41
CA GLU A 224 3.43 17.02 13.94
C GLU A 224 4.25 18.22 14.42
N LYS A 225 4.64 18.26 15.70
CA LYS A 225 5.51 19.34 16.21
C LYS A 225 6.83 19.43 15.43
N PHE A 226 7.53 18.32 15.23
CA PHE A 226 8.77 18.30 14.44
C PHE A 226 8.56 18.76 12.99
N LYS A 227 7.42 18.49 12.39
CA LYS A 227 7.09 18.93 11.03
C LYS A 227 6.89 20.45 10.96
N TYR A 228 6.31 21.07 11.98
CA TYR A 228 6.17 22.51 12.06
C TYR A 228 7.51 23.19 12.37
N ASP A 229 8.31 22.68 13.28
CA ASP A 229 9.61 23.24 13.64
C ASP A 229 10.62 23.20 12.47
N SER A 230 10.52 22.21 11.57
CA SER A 230 11.38 22.12 10.38
C SER A 230 10.98 23.03 9.20
N ILE A 231 9.84 23.71 9.27
CA ILE A 231 9.38 24.68 8.24
C ILE A 231 9.91 26.09 8.54
N TYR A 232 10.39 26.34 9.75
CA TYR A 232 10.88 27.66 10.19
C TYR A 232 12.41 27.73 10.34
N ILE A 233 13.16 26.77 9.80
CA ILE A 233 14.61 26.80 9.64
C ILE A 233 14.93 26.80 8.14
#